data_9d9916b1dd9315b55c3891cde6aedade
#
_entry.id   9d9916b1dd9315b55c3891cde6aedade
#
_cell.length_a   1.000
_cell.length_b   1.000
_cell.length_c   1.000
_cell.angle_alpha   90.00
_cell.angle_beta   90.00
_cell.angle_gamma   90.00
#
_symmetry.space_group_name_H-M   'P 1'
#
loop_
_entity.id
_entity.type
_entity.pdbx_description
1 polymer ?
#
loop_
_entity_poly.entity_id
_entity_poly.type
_entity_poly.pdbx_seq_one_letter_code
_entity_poly.pdbx_strand_id
1 'polypeptide(L)'
;MDGRALWSHRQGPHRPENLLTGVSFCYGTIHPDPIPYTIYQPQHWLFDGLWPGGGKPKQFPQVGCIGYECDGCDFEWVNGVPVASHRDSTPGNFQILGLAPGRMREYEAVVHSTALFGRDDGFTPWGRDLRDGAAVLGLWTEVGTVVTVGCTEWARHLTDPLVGQITRNIIGRLSR
;
A
#
# COMPACT_ATOMS: atom_id res chain seq x y z
N MET A 1 -2.70 15.15 26.77
CA MET A 1 -2.30 14.66 25.44
C MET A 1 -3.27 15.27 24.44
N ASP A 2 -2.76 16.08 23.54
CA ASP A 2 -3.57 16.61 22.45
C ASP A 2 -3.96 15.42 21.55
N GLY A 3 -5.26 15.14 21.40
CA GLY A 3 -5.79 13.94 20.69
C GLY A 3 -5.54 13.91 19.18
N ARG A 4 -4.52 14.61 18.72
CA ARG A 4 -4.15 14.73 17.30
C ARG A 4 -2.85 14.00 16.91
N ALA A 5 -2.24 13.27 17.84
CA ALA A 5 -1.01 12.56 17.53
C ALA A 5 -1.32 11.26 16.78
N LEU A 6 -0.86 11.15 15.53
CA LEU A 6 -0.85 9.92 14.77
C LEU A 6 -0.13 8.79 15.54
N TRP A 7 -0.49 7.56 15.26
CA TRP A 7 0.17 6.37 15.83
C TRP A 7 1.68 6.37 15.66
N SER A 8 2.17 6.92 14.55
CA SER A 8 3.60 7.04 14.19
C SER A 8 4.28 8.28 14.73
N HIS A 9 3.53 9.27 15.28
CA HIS A 9 4.11 10.53 15.73
C HIS A 9 4.94 10.37 17.01
N ARG A 10 6.05 11.13 17.15
CA ARG A 10 6.91 11.10 18.34
C ARG A 10 6.20 11.36 19.67
N GLN A 11 5.08 12.07 19.64
CA GLN A 11 4.22 12.32 20.81
C GLN A 11 3.04 11.34 20.90
N GLY A 12 2.91 10.43 19.94
CA GLY A 12 1.93 9.37 19.90
C GLY A 12 2.43 8.07 20.55
N PRO A 13 1.72 6.96 20.37
CA PRO A 13 2.07 5.67 20.97
C PRO A 13 3.33 5.00 20.36
N HIS A 14 4.03 5.63 19.43
CA HIS A 14 5.18 5.08 18.69
C HIS A 14 4.91 3.71 18.04
N ARG A 15 3.70 3.52 17.56
CA ARG A 15 3.26 2.31 16.88
C ARG A 15 2.81 2.68 15.47
N PRO A 16 3.71 2.76 14.48
CA PRO A 16 3.31 3.04 13.10
C PRO A 16 2.37 1.96 12.60
N GLU A 17 1.41 2.36 11.77
CA GLU A 17 0.42 1.45 11.15
C GLU A 17 1.11 0.29 10.42
N ASN A 18 2.27 0.55 9.84
CA ASN A 18 3.10 -0.44 9.14
C ASN A 18 3.38 -1.69 9.97
N LEU A 19 3.53 -1.57 11.31
CA LEU A 19 3.71 -2.71 12.20
C LEU A 19 2.55 -3.72 12.15
N LEU A 20 1.34 -3.24 11.88
CA LEU A 20 0.14 -4.07 11.84
C LEU A 20 -0.25 -4.44 10.40
N THR A 21 -0.32 -3.45 9.52
CA THR A 21 -0.86 -3.62 8.17
C THR A 21 0.21 -3.87 7.11
N GLY A 22 1.48 -3.58 7.42
CA GLY A 22 2.58 -3.55 6.47
C GLY A 22 2.67 -2.26 5.66
N VAL A 23 1.67 -1.38 5.76
CA VAL A 23 1.55 -0.15 4.98
C VAL A 23 1.01 0.99 5.83
N SER A 24 1.21 2.24 5.37
CA SER A 24 0.59 3.43 5.94
C SER A 24 0.40 4.52 4.90
N PHE A 25 -0.46 5.50 5.22
CA PHE A 25 -0.67 6.67 4.40
C PHE A 25 0.61 7.48 4.17
N CYS A 26 1.50 7.56 5.16
CA CYS A 26 2.76 8.29 5.04
C CYS A 26 3.67 7.80 3.92
N TYR A 27 3.49 6.58 3.43
CA TYR A 27 4.20 5.98 2.31
C TYR A 27 3.28 5.71 1.11
N GLY A 28 1.99 5.98 1.28
CA GLY A 28 0.98 6.00 0.23
C GLY A 28 0.92 7.32 -0.51
N THR A 29 -0.21 7.59 -1.11
CA THR A 29 -0.45 8.83 -1.83
C THR A 29 -1.94 9.09 -1.98
N ILE A 30 -2.30 10.32 -2.36
CA ILE A 30 -3.60 10.64 -2.94
C ILE A 30 -3.41 10.84 -4.43
N HIS A 31 -4.09 10.03 -5.24
CA HIS A 31 -3.99 10.15 -6.68
C HIS A 31 -5.36 10.47 -7.29
N PRO A 32 -5.48 11.56 -8.08
CA PRO A 32 -6.76 11.99 -8.62
C PRO A 32 -7.32 11.04 -9.69
N ASP A 33 -6.43 10.34 -10.38
CA ASP A 33 -6.79 9.45 -11.49
C ASP A 33 -6.53 7.99 -11.10
N PRO A 34 -7.38 7.05 -11.55
CA PRO A 34 -7.18 5.63 -11.30
C PRO A 34 -5.86 5.12 -11.87
N ILE A 35 -5.06 4.43 -11.06
CA ILE A 35 -3.80 3.83 -11.49
C ILE A 35 -3.89 2.31 -11.41
N PRO A 36 -3.31 1.57 -12.39
CA PRO A 36 -3.24 0.12 -12.33
C PRO A 36 -2.12 -0.35 -11.40
N TYR A 37 -2.33 -1.47 -10.70
CA TYR A 37 -1.25 -2.22 -10.08
C TYR A 37 -0.38 -2.91 -11.12
N THR A 38 0.92 -2.91 -10.91
CA THR A 38 1.81 -3.90 -11.51
C THR A 38 2.03 -5.02 -10.51
N ILE A 39 1.62 -6.23 -10.87
CA ILE A 39 1.78 -7.44 -10.06
C ILE A 39 3.14 -8.06 -10.40
N TYR A 40 4.02 -8.16 -9.42
CA TYR A 40 5.38 -8.66 -9.58
C TYR A 40 5.53 -10.15 -9.31
N GLN A 41 4.61 -10.73 -8.55
CA GLN A 41 4.59 -12.16 -8.21
C GLN A 41 3.28 -12.84 -8.65
N PRO A 42 2.99 -12.91 -9.96
CA PRO A 42 1.70 -13.39 -10.48
C PRO A 42 1.43 -14.89 -10.21
N GLN A 43 2.43 -15.66 -9.80
CA GLN A 43 2.29 -17.06 -9.38
C GLN A 43 1.97 -17.23 -7.88
N HIS A 44 1.89 -16.14 -7.13
CA HIS A 44 1.51 -16.21 -5.72
C HIS A 44 0.03 -16.63 -5.58
N TRP A 45 -0.30 -17.41 -4.54
CA TRP A 45 -1.64 -17.97 -4.32
C TRP A 45 -2.77 -16.91 -4.33
N LEU A 46 -2.46 -15.66 -4.01
CA LEU A 46 -3.40 -14.54 -4.10
C LEU A 46 -4.01 -14.41 -5.51
N PHE A 47 -3.27 -14.80 -6.51
CA PHE A 47 -3.61 -14.66 -7.93
C PHE A 47 -3.99 -16.00 -8.59
N ASP A 48 -4.27 -17.02 -7.80
CA ASP A 48 -4.69 -18.32 -8.33
C ASP A 48 -5.92 -18.18 -9.24
N GLY A 49 -5.84 -18.82 -10.42
CA GLY A 49 -6.89 -18.79 -11.43
C GLY A 49 -6.87 -17.58 -12.38
N LEU A 50 -5.98 -16.57 -12.15
CA LEU A 50 -5.97 -15.37 -12.99
C LEU A 50 -5.02 -15.48 -14.19
N TRP A 51 -3.80 -15.96 -13.97
CA TRP A 51 -2.78 -15.99 -15.02
C TRP A 51 -2.10 -17.35 -15.12
N PRO A 52 -2.71 -18.29 -15.84
CA PRO A 52 -2.09 -19.60 -16.06
C PRO A 52 -0.76 -19.41 -16.82
N GLY A 53 0.34 -19.90 -16.23
CA GLY A 53 1.69 -19.82 -16.81
C GLY A 53 2.64 -18.80 -16.20
N GLY A 54 2.23 -18.00 -15.23
CA GLY A 54 3.10 -17.16 -14.39
C GLY A 54 4.09 -16.23 -15.13
N GLY A 55 5.16 -15.91 -14.52
CA GLY A 55 6.47 -15.56 -15.08
C GLY A 55 6.79 -14.07 -15.15
N LYS A 56 6.09 -13.23 -15.84
CA LYS A 56 6.40 -11.79 -15.98
C LYS A 56 5.44 -10.94 -15.14
N PRO A 57 5.85 -9.76 -14.70
CA PRO A 57 4.95 -8.80 -14.06
C PRO A 57 3.69 -8.57 -14.91
N LYS A 58 2.54 -8.48 -14.24
CA LYS A 58 1.23 -8.30 -14.87
C LYS A 58 0.64 -6.96 -14.46
N GLN A 59 0.12 -6.22 -15.41
CA GLN A 59 -0.67 -5.03 -15.10
C GLN A 59 -2.14 -5.39 -14.94
N PHE A 60 -2.79 -4.68 -14.04
CA PHE A 60 -4.23 -4.61 -13.94
C PHE A 60 -4.69 -3.47 -14.86
N PRO A 61 -4.99 -3.71 -16.10
CA PRO A 61 -5.09 -2.65 -17.10
C PRO A 61 -6.37 -1.84 -17.01
N GLN A 62 -7.37 -2.28 -16.26
CA GLN A 62 -8.71 -1.72 -16.37
C GLN A 62 -9.36 -1.37 -15.04
N VAL A 63 -8.72 -1.68 -13.92
CA VAL A 63 -9.30 -1.41 -12.63
C VAL A 63 -8.57 -0.25 -12.02
N GLY A 64 -9.20 0.90 -12.08
CA GLY A 64 -8.85 2.04 -11.26
C GLY A 64 -9.13 1.76 -9.80
N CYS A 65 -8.66 0.63 -9.27
CA CYS A 65 -8.83 0.29 -7.87
C CYS A 65 -7.91 1.07 -6.95
N ILE A 66 -7.00 1.85 -7.52
CA ILE A 66 -6.28 2.86 -6.78
C ILE A 66 -6.92 4.18 -7.17
N GLY A 67 -7.88 4.55 -6.39
CA GLY A 67 -8.56 5.81 -6.54
C GLY A 67 -7.93 6.89 -5.67
N TYR A 68 -8.77 7.49 -4.86
CA TYR A 68 -8.49 8.71 -4.13
C TYR A 68 -7.34 8.57 -3.12
N GLU A 69 -7.35 7.58 -2.24
CA GLU A 69 -6.40 7.43 -1.15
C GLU A 69 -5.80 6.03 -1.15
N CYS A 70 -4.50 5.95 -0.96
CA CYS A 70 -3.80 4.68 -0.90
C CYS A 70 -2.65 4.69 0.12
N ASP A 71 -2.36 3.50 0.63
CA ASP A 71 -1.32 3.22 1.61
C ASP A 71 -0.16 2.46 0.96
N GLY A 72 1.04 2.76 1.42
CA GLY A 72 2.27 2.14 0.95
C GLY A 72 3.24 1.82 2.07
N CYS A 73 4.41 1.37 1.68
CA CYS A 73 5.55 1.15 2.57
C CYS A 73 6.84 1.68 1.93
N ASP A 74 7.88 1.80 2.74
CA ASP A 74 9.21 2.09 2.22
C ASP A 74 9.77 0.85 1.51
N PHE A 75 10.26 1.01 0.29
CA PHE A 75 10.76 -0.10 -0.53
C PHE A 75 11.97 0.29 -1.39
N GLU A 76 12.68 -0.71 -1.83
CA GLU A 76 13.81 -0.61 -2.75
C GLU A 76 13.58 -1.50 -3.97
N TRP A 77 14.20 -1.13 -5.09
CA TRP A 77 14.19 -1.98 -6.29
C TRP A 77 15.36 -2.96 -6.27
N VAL A 78 15.06 -4.24 -6.19
CA VAL A 78 16.04 -5.32 -6.24
C VAL A 78 15.76 -6.17 -7.48
N ASN A 79 16.66 -6.14 -8.47
CA ASN A 79 16.50 -6.86 -9.74
C ASN A 79 15.15 -6.59 -10.45
N GLY A 80 14.66 -5.36 -10.38
CA GLY A 80 13.40 -4.95 -11.00
C GLY A 80 12.12 -5.37 -10.26
N VAL A 81 12.24 -5.85 -9.03
CA VAL A 81 11.13 -6.20 -8.15
C VAL A 81 11.16 -5.27 -6.92
N PRO A 82 10.01 -4.71 -6.47
CA PRO A 82 9.96 -3.92 -5.25
C PRO A 82 10.06 -4.85 -4.02
N VAL A 83 10.96 -4.50 -3.11
CA VAL A 83 11.18 -5.21 -1.85
C VAL A 83 11.07 -4.23 -0.70
N ALA A 84 10.31 -4.55 0.33
CA ALA A 84 10.16 -3.70 1.51
C ALA A 84 11.53 -3.46 2.17
N SER A 85 11.84 -2.21 2.49
CA SER A 85 13.11 -1.85 3.13
C SER A 85 13.09 -2.03 4.64
N HIS A 86 11.89 -2.12 5.22
CA HIS A 86 11.61 -2.23 6.66
C HIS A 86 12.05 -1.01 7.51
N ARG A 87 12.52 0.07 6.88
CA ARG A 87 12.90 1.31 7.59
C ARG A 87 11.72 2.03 8.21
N ASP A 88 10.53 1.77 7.71
CA ASP A 88 9.24 2.32 8.15
C ASP A 88 8.51 1.46 9.18
N SER A 89 9.18 0.45 9.71
CA SER A 89 8.64 -0.57 10.62
C SER A 89 7.70 -1.59 9.95
N THR A 90 7.69 -1.67 8.64
CA THR A 90 7.04 -2.78 7.92
C THR A 90 7.63 -4.12 8.39
N PRO A 91 6.81 -5.16 8.69
CA PRO A 91 7.27 -6.45 9.18
C PRO A 91 8.35 -7.07 8.31
N GLY A 92 9.38 -7.68 8.92
CA GLY A 92 10.57 -8.18 8.23
C GLY A 92 10.32 -9.27 7.17
N ASN A 93 9.14 -9.88 7.18
CA ASN A 93 8.69 -10.86 6.19
C ASN A 93 7.56 -10.35 5.29
N PHE A 94 7.33 -9.03 5.27
CA PHE A 94 6.34 -8.43 4.38
C PHE A 94 6.75 -8.60 2.92
N GLN A 95 5.84 -9.12 2.12
CA GLN A 95 6.03 -9.34 0.69
C GLN A 95 5.20 -8.33 -0.10
N ILE A 96 5.84 -7.56 -0.94
CA ILE A 96 5.16 -6.72 -1.93
C ILE A 96 4.82 -7.59 -3.14
N LEU A 97 3.54 -7.79 -3.38
CA LEU A 97 3.04 -8.57 -4.53
C LEU A 97 2.66 -7.67 -5.69
N GLY A 98 2.14 -6.49 -5.38
CA GLY A 98 1.74 -5.49 -6.36
C GLY A 98 2.07 -4.08 -5.90
N LEU A 99 2.41 -3.23 -6.85
CA LEU A 99 2.75 -1.83 -6.62
C LEU A 99 2.10 -0.95 -7.68
N ALA A 100 1.54 0.18 -7.26
CA ALA A 100 1.12 1.25 -8.15
C ALA A 100 1.70 2.58 -7.67
N PRO A 101 2.76 3.07 -8.32
CA PRO A 101 3.32 4.38 -8.02
C PRO A 101 2.28 5.46 -8.26
N GLY A 102 2.20 6.41 -7.36
CA GLY A 102 1.32 7.55 -7.47
C GLY A 102 2.00 8.83 -7.01
N ARG A 103 1.42 9.95 -7.38
CA ARG A 103 1.94 11.26 -6.99
C ARG A 103 0.79 12.17 -6.64
N MET A 104 0.75 12.65 -5.39
CA MET A 104 -0.20 13.68 -5.01
C MET A 104 0.26 15.06 -5.50
N ARG A 105 -0.69 15.96 -5.64
CA ARG A 105 -0.41 17.34 -6.03
C ARG A 105 0.31 18.07 -4.90
N GLU A 106 1.09 19.07 -5.25
CA GLU A 106 1.89 19.83 -4.28
C GLU A 106 1.06 20.44 -3.16
N TYR A 107 -0.06 21.07 -3.49
CA TYR A 107 -0.94 21.65 -2.49
C TYR A 107 -1.52 20.60 -1.52
N GLU A 108 -1.82 19.39 -2.01
CA GLU A 108 -2.30 18.27 -1.19
C GLU A 108 -1.22 17.80 -0.21
N ALA A 109 0.02 17.67 -0.68
CA ALA A 109 1.15 17.33 0.18
C ALA A 109 1.36 18.36 1.29
N VAL A 110 1.24 19.67 0.97
CA VAL A 110 1.32 20.75 1.95
C VAL A 110 0.14 20.68 2.94
N VAL A 111 -1.08 20.46 2.47
CA VAL A 111 -2.26 20.30 3.34
C VAL A 111 -2.07 19.14 4.31
N HIS A 112 -1.59 17.98 3.80
CA HIS A 112 -1.39 16.80 4.63
C HIS A 112 -0.21 16.97 5.61
N SER A 113 0.91 17.52 5.17
CA SER A 113 2.03 17.79 6.08
C SER A 113 1.63 18.76 7.19
N THR A 114 0.80 19.76 6.88
CA THR A 114 0.26 20.69 7.87
C THR A 114 -0.69 19.99 8.84
N ALA A 115 -1.64 19.24 8.32
CA ALA A 115 -2.65 18.58 9.14
C ALA A 115 -2.07 17.48 10.05
N LEU A 116 -1.12 16.71 9.53
CA LEU A 116 -0.56 15.54 10.22
C LEU A 116 0.65 15.92 11.11
N PHE A 117 1.47 16.87 10.67
CA PHE A 117 2.77 17.13 11.30
C PHE A 117 2.99 18.59 11.69
N GLY A 118 2.07 19.49 11.35
CA GLY A 118 2.25 20.94 11.58
C GLY A 118 3.35 21.56 10.70
N ARG A 119 3.62 20.98 9.50
CA ARG A 119 4.61 21.45 8.53
C ARG A 119 3.89 21.99 7.30
N ASP A 120 4.48 22.98 6.66
CA ASP A 120 3.93 23.67 5.49
C ASP A 120 4.74 23.42 4.19
N ASP A 121 5.58 22.37 4.19
CA ASP A 121 6.54 22.10 3.13
C ASP A 121 6.26 20.83 2.32
N GLY A 122 5.21 20.07 2.67
CA GLY A 122 4.87 18.82 2.01
C GLY A 122 5.73 17.63 2.43
N PHE A 123 6.52 17.74 3.52
CA PHE A 123 7.39 16.69 4.00
C PHE A 123 6.96 16.15 5.35
N THR A 124 7.33 14.90 5.61
CA THR A 124 7.24 14.31 6.95
C THR A 124 8.35 14.88 7.86
N PRO A 125 8.22 14.77 9.20
CA PRO A 125 9.27 15.18 10.13
C PRO A 125 10.62 14.46 9.95
N TRP A 126 10.62 13.30 9.31
CA TRP A 126 11.84 12.52 9.00
C TRP A 126 12.33 12.72 7.57
N GLY A 127 11.80 13.75 6.87
CA GLY A 127 12.34 14.23 5.59
C GLY A 127 11.82 13.50 4.34
N ARG A 128 10.79 12.66 4.45
CA ARG A 128 10.15 12.05 3.30
C ARG A 128 9.22 13.05 2.60
N ASP A 129 9.32 13.13 1.28
CA ASP A 129 8.40 13.88 0.44
C ASP A 129 7.05 13.15 0.34
N LEU A 130 5.97 13.79 0.79
CA LEU A 130 4.63 13.23 0.71
C LEU A 130 4.05 13.21 -0.71
N ARG A 131 4.66 13.97 -1.63
CA ARG A 131 4.21 13.98 -3.03
C ARG A 131 4.40 12.64 -3.71
N ASP A 132 5.45 11.92 -3.37
CA ASP A 132 5.78 10.64 -4.00
C ASP A 132 5.39 9.48 -3.08
N GLY A 133 4.58 8.56 -3.59
CA GLY A 133 4.12 7.40 -2.87
C GLY A 133 3.69 6.27 -3.79
N ALA A 134 3.16 5.23 -3.19
CA ALA A 134 2.64 4.10 -3.94
C ALA A 134 1.52 3.40 -3.17
N ALA A 135 0.55 2.84 -3.88
CA ALA A 135 -0.31 1.83 -3.29
C ALA A 135 0.41 0.48 -3.31
N VAL A 136 0.37 -0.23 -2.19
CA VAL A 136 1.01 -1.54 -2.05
C VAL A 136 -0.02 -2.62 -1.78
N LEU A 137 -0.08 -3.60 -2.68
CA LEU A 137 -0.75 -4.88 -2.45
C LEU A 137 0.29 -5.85 -1.90
N GLY A 138 0.10 -6.31 -0.67
CA GLY A 138 1.09 -7.15 -0.03
C GLY A 138 0.54 -7.99 1.11
N LEU A 139 1.40 -8.79 1.70
CA LEU A 139 1.06 -9.61 2.88
C LEU A 139 2.29 -9.93 3.73
N TRP A 140 2.00 -10.28 4.98
CA TRP A 140 2.97 -10.89 5.88
C TRP A 140 2.27 -11.91 6.78
N THR A 141 3.04 -12.83 7.36
CA THR A 141 2.52 -13.91 8.21
C THR A 141 3.39 -14.09 9.44
N GLU A 142 2.77 -14.17 10.61
CA GLU A 142 3.42 -14.56 11.86
C GLU A 142 2.55 -15.62 12.55
N VAL A 143 1.74 -15.25 13.55
CA VAL A 143 0.71 -16.14 14.12
C VAL A 143 -0.51 -16.24 13.21
N GLY A 144 -0.80 -15.16 12.48
CA GLY A 144 -1.84 -15.06 11.46
C GLY A 144 -1.30 -14.41 10.20
N THR A 145 -2.10 -14.37 9.14
CA THR A 145 -1.76 -13.69 7.90
C THR A 145 -2.53 -12.39 7.77
N VAL A 146 -1.81 -11.31 7.54
CA VAL A 146 -2.37 -10.01 7.19
C VAL A 146 -2.17 -9.78 5.70
N VAL A 147 -3.24 -9.47 5.00
CA VAL A 147 -3.21 -9.05 3.59
C VAL A 147 -3.68 -7.61 3.51
N THR A 148 -2.92 -6.77 2.87
CA THR A 148 -3.29 -5.40 2.57
C THR A 148 -3.47 -5.20 1.08
N VAL A 149 -4.46 -4.40 0.70
CA VAL A 149 -4.70 -4.04 -0.71
C VAL A 149 -4.26 -2.60 -1.00
N GLY A 150 -3.90 -1.84 0.03
CA GLY A 150 -3.31 -0.52 -0.06
C GLY A 150 -4.15 0.55 -0.79
N CYS A 151 -5.46 0.36 -0.95
CA CYS A 151 -6.31 1.38 -1.56
C CYS A 151 -7.74 1.35 -1.03
N THR A 152 -8.35 2.53 -0.94
CA THR A 152 -9.73 2.69 -0.44
C THR A 152 -10.79 2.22 -1.45
N GLU A 153 -10.48 2.26 -2.74
CA GLU A 153 -11.43 1.94 -3.81
C GLU A 153 -11.60 0.43 -4.07
N TRP A 154 -10.81 -0.43 -3.44
CA TRP A 154 -10.89 -1.88 -3.64
C TRP A 154 -12.30 -2.44 -3.48
N ALA A 155 -13.00 -2.01 -2.43
CA ALA A 155 -14.35 -2.50 -2.13
C ALA A 155 -15.38 -2.14 -3.22
N ARG A 156 -15.19 -1.03 -3.92
CA ARG A 156 -16.06 -0.60 -5.01
C ARG A 156 -15.89 -1.44 -6.29
N HIS A 157 -14.75 -2.12 -6.40
CA HIS A 157 -14.39 -2.91 -7.58
C HIS A 157 -14.57 -4.42 -7.40
N LEU A 158 -15.28 -4.86 -6.36
CA LEU A 158 -15.50 -6.29 -6.09
C LEU A 158 -16.25 -7.03 -7.23
N THR A 159 -16.98 -6.31 -8.06
CA THR A 159 -17.64 -6.85 -9.25
C THR A 159 -16.71 -7.03 -10.45
N ASP A 160 -15.53 -6.41 -10.43
CA ASP A 160 -14.50 -6.67 -11.43
C ASP A 160 -13.97 -8.10 -11.27
N PRO A 161 -13.83 -8.86 -12.38
CA PRO A 161 -13.43 -10.27 -12.32
C PRO A 161 -12.09 -10.50 -11.63
N LEU A 162 -11.09 -9.60 -11.81
CA LEU A 162 -9.77 -9.73 -11.21
C LEU A 162 -9.81 -9.43 -9.71
N VAL A 163 -10.38 -8.28 -9.32
CA VAL A 163 -10.52 -7.87 -7.92
C VAL A 163 -11.37 -8.87 -7.15
N GLY A 164 -12.50 -9.29 -7.74
CA GLY A 164 -13.38 -10.30 -7.15
C GLY A 164 -12.67 -11.65 -6.97
N GLN A 165 -11.84 -12.09 -7.93
CA GLN A 165 -11.10 -13.36 -7.80
C GLN A 165 -10.03 -13.27 -6.72
N ILE A 166 -9.25 -12.20 -6.67
CA ILE A 166 -8.25 -11.99 -5.61
C ILE A 166 -8.92 -12.00 -4.24
N THR A 167 -10.02 -11.28 -4.09
CA THR A 167 -10.77 -11.23 -2.83
C THR A 167 -11.29 -12.61 -2.42
N ARG A 168 -11.83 -13.41 -3.36
CA ARG A 168 -12.24 -14.79 -3.09
C ARG A 168 -11.06 -15.66 -2.65
N ASN A 169 -9.90 -15.52 -3.30
CA ASN A 169 -8.70 -16.27 -2.94
C ASN A 169 -8.24 -15.95 -1.50
N ILE A 170 -8.24 -14.66 -1.13
CA ILE A 170 -7.91 -14.21 0.23
C ILE A 170 -8.87 -14.82 1.25
N ILE A 171 -10.18 -14.60 1.07
CA ILE A 171 -11.21 -15.07 2.00
C ILE A 171 -11.17 -16.60 2.08
N GLY A 172 -11.17 -17.30 0.95
CA GLY A 172 -11.20 -18.75 0.90
C GLY A 172 -9.98 -19.42 1.54
N ARG A 173 -8.81 -18.76 1.56
CA ARG A 173 -7.61 -19.28 2.21
C ARG A 173 -7.54 -18.94 3.70
N LEU A 174 -7.96 -17.75 4.09
CA LEU A 174 -7.78 -17.26 5.47
C LEU A 174 -8.98 -17.55 6.38
N SER A 175 -10.09 -18.06 5.85
CA SER A 175 -11.27 -18.45 6.64
C SER A 175 -11.31 -19.93 7.04
N ARG A 176 -10.20 -20.66 6.88
CA ARG A 176 -10.10 -22.11 7.19
C ARG A 176 -9.46 -22.34 8.55
#